data_ada0cb59e037a9dc0da082a79f7a77c1
#
_entry.id   ada0cb59e037a9dc0da082a79f7a77c1
#
_cell.length_a   1.000
_cell.length_b   1.000
_cell.length_c   1.000
_cell.angle_alpha   90.00
_cell.angle_beta   90.00
_cell.angle_gamma   90.00
#
_symmetry.space_group_name_H-M   'P 1'
#
loop_
_entity.id
_entity.type
_entity.pdbx_description
1 polymer ?
#
loop_
_entity_poly.entity_id
_entity_poly.type
_entity_poly.pdbx_seq_one_letter_code
_entity_poly.pdbx_strand_id
1 'polypeptide(L)'
;MLQDIVGSAGGVAVTGGICRFGSRTEEIMCGIVGYNGARPVTDFLLDALELLEYRGYDSAGLATINAETGRTKLRKCAGRVADLRKVCENDKKQATCGIGHTRWATHGGVSDENAHPHRQGNVLLVHNGIVENYEELRDHFMLSKDLKSETDTEVVAGVLNRYYDGDPHKAIAQTVKHLKGTFALVIIFDDIPDVIYAIRNVSPIVAARTEDGTMLASDVAALGSHATEYMVVPEYQIVELHKDDIKVFDLKGKEQKTEFLEIDWDTSRDGKGKYPFYMEKEIMEQPEALQATLDHRIVDGHIDLSFDGVPDDVLQNCERICVVACGTAMHAGLIAKAIVQSKLQMLMDVEYASEFMYSNPVIDEKTLVLAISQSGETIDTLEALKYARKKGAKSVAVINVKGSSIARESDYVMYTVAGPEIAVASTKAYTTQVETLMLLIGRMAKVRGIFDDAAEKEYVDNMLQIPAKLKEVLNKKHDIHKIARKLLEAKDAFMLGRGLDYSILLEGALKLKEISYIHTEAYASGELKHGTIALITEDTPVVAVVTQEKLKDKEEIYNDYIKRMVIKFAKKNYKVSLISFCKFEEDEKAIPFAVRVVVYDNFHVSNNCIGSKYY
;
A
#
# COMPACT_ATOMS: atom_id res chain seq x y z
N MET A 1 35.09 -6.45 25.09
CA MET A 1 33.70 -6.45 24.58
C MET A 1 32.70 -5.61 25.40
N LEU A 2 32.89 -5.36 26.68
CA LEU A 2 32.09 -4.40 27.47
C LEU A 2 32.76 -3.03 27.67
N GLN A 3 34.04 -2.89 27.32
CA GLN A 3 34.77 -1.63 27.38
C GLN A 3 34.65 -0.77 26.12
N ASP A 4 34.23 -1.35 24.99
CA ASP A 4 34.09 -0.60 23.73
C ASP A 4 32.74 0.12 23.59
N ILE A 5 31.75 -0.18 24.47
CA ILE A 5 30.43 0.46 24.48
C ILE A 5 30.40 1.76 25.30
N VAL A 6 31.35 1.95 26.23
CA VAL A 6 31.37 3.14 27.11
C VAL A 6 32.30 4.25 26.60
N GLY A 7 33.06 4.00 25.54
CA GLY A 7 34.05 4.93 24.99
C GLY A 7 33.53 5.98 24.00
N SER A 8 32.28 5.93 23.55
CA SER A 8 31.73 6.85 22.54
C SER A 8 30.66 7.84 23.04
N ALA A 9 30.46 7.95 24.34
CA ALA A 9 29.57 8.95 24.94
C ALA A 9 30.28 10.25 25.28
N GLY A 10 31.11 10.74 24.38
CA GLY A 10 31.83 12.03 24.48
C GLY A 10 31.21 13.07 23.57
N GLY A 11 30.35 13.94 24.13
CA GLY A 11 30.16 15.31 23.65
C GLY A 11 29.42 15.48 22.32
N VAL A 12 28.13 15.19 22.25
CA VAL A 12 27.27 15.81 21.24
C VAL A 12 26.70 17.09 21.84
N ALA A 13 27.29 18.22 21.46
CA ALA A 13 26.67 19.52 21.67
C ALA A 13 25.38 19.58 20.84
N VAL A 14 24.24 19.65 21.50
CA VAL A 14 22.96 19.93 20.86
C VAL A 14 22.95 21.40 20.47
N THR A 15 23.48 21.71 19.29
CA THR A 15 23.14 22.94 18.60
C THR A 15 21.77 22.72 17.95
N GLY A 16 20.79 23.55 18.34
CA GLY A 16 19.41 23.47 17.84
C GLY A 16 19.31 23.76 16.34
N GLY A 17 19.57 22.74 15.54
CA GLY A 17 19.19 22.64 14.16
C GLY A 17 18.08 21.59 14.12
N ILE A 18 16.88 21.98 13.70
CA ILE A 18 15.85 21.03 13.28
C ILE A 18 16.49 20.30 12.10
N CYS A 19 17.07 19.12 12.33
CA CYS A 19 17.36 18.19 11.26
C CYS A 19 16.02 17.84 10.63
N ARG A 20 15.71 18.42 9.48
CA ARG A 20 14.77 17.82 8.56
C ARG A 20 15.40 16.47 8.20
N PHE A 21 14.91 15.41 8.78
CA PHE A 21 15.17 14.08 8.27
C PHE A 21 14.61 14.06 6.85
N GLY A 22 15.49 14.08 5.87
CA GLY A 22 15.15 13.70 4.52
C GLY A 22 14.62 12.28 4.62
N SER A 23 13.33 12.09 4.36
CA SER A 23 12.67 10.79 4.31
C SER A 23 13.38 9.95 3.27
N ARG A 24 14.16 8.98 3.71
CA ARG A 24 14.56 7.88 2.84
C ARG A 24 13.35 6.98 2.68
N THR A 25 12.93 6.79 1.42
CA THR A 25 12.02 5.74 0.94
C THR A 25 10.65 5.65 1.62
N GLU A 26 9.85 6.72 1.62
CA GLU A 26 8.42 6.55 1.49
C GLU A 26 8.15 6.13 0.05
N GLU A 27 7.31 5.11 -0.16
CA GLU A 27 6.81 4.78 -1.49
C GLU A 27 6.30 6.05 -2.13
N ILE A 28 6.95 6.47 -3.22
CA ILE A 28 6.52 7.66 -3.95
C ILE A 28 5.23 7.27 -4.66
N MET A 29 4.13 7.62 -4.04
CA MET A 29 2.80 7.31 -4.51
C MET A 29 2.30 8.39 -5.46
N CYS A 30 3.07 8.71 -6.50
CA CYS A 30 2.65 9.61 -7.57
C CYS A 30 1.94 8.84 -8.69
N GLY A 31 0.99 9.50 -9.39
CA GLY A 31 0.30 8.94 -10.54
C GLY A 31 0.81 9.53 -11.85
N ILE A 32 1.15 8.68 -12.83
CA ILE A 32 1.48 9.09 -14.20
C ILE A 32 0.43 8.50 -15.15
N VAL A 33 0.00 9.30 -16.14
CA VAL A 33 -0.80 8.87 -17.28
C VAL A 33 -0.28 9.54 -18.56
N GLY A 34 -0.26 8.80 -19.66
CA GLY A 34 -0.02 9.33 -21.01
C GLY A 34 -1.01 8.73 -21.98
N TYR A 35 -1.40 9.51 -22.99
CA TYR A 35 -2.26 9.05 -24.07
C TYR A 35 -1.86 9.69 -25.39
N ASN A 36 -1.84 8.87 -26.44
CA ASN A 36 -1.64 9.29 -27.82
C ASN A 36 -2.66 8.57 -28.72
N GLY A 37 -3.61 9.31 -29.29
CA GLY A 37 -4.70 8.66 -30.02
C GLY A 37 -5.58 9.58 -30.82
N ALA A 38 -6.83 9.18 -31.05
CA ALA A 38 -7.78 9.92 -31.89
C ALA A 38 -8.69 10.87 -31.11
N ARG A 39 -8.91 10.61 -29.80
CA ARG A 39 -9.81 11.43 -28.99
C ARG A 39 -9.12 12.65 -28.37
N PRO A 40 -9.87 13.68 -27.95
CA PRO A 40 -9.33 14.80 -27.21
C PRO A 40 -8.70 14.31 -25.88
N VAL A 41 -7.37 14.60 -25.72
CA VAL A 41 -6.58 14.01 -24.64
C VAL A 41 -6.84 14.60 -23.24
N THR A 42 -7.28 15.87 -23.17
CA THR A 42 -7.40 16.57 -21.86
C THR A 42 -8.34 15.88 -20.89
N ASP A 43 -9.58 15.58 -21.33
CA ASP A 43 -10.55 14.90 -20.46
C ASP A 43 -10.11 13.49 -20.15
N PHE A 44 -9.57 12.78 -21.13
CA PHE A 44 -9.03 11.42 -20.94
C PHE A 44 -7.95 11.38 -19.85
N LEU A 45 -6.98 12.31 -19.89
CA LEU A 45 -5.94 12.38 -18.87
C LEU A 45 -6.52 12.72 -17.49
N LEU A 46 -7.48 13.64 -17.41
CA LEU A 46 -8.11 14.01 -16.15
C LEU A 46 -8.89 12.84 -15.55
N ASP A 47 -9.65 12.09 -16.35
CA ASP A 47 -10.41 10.93 -15.87
C ASP A 47 -9.47 9.81 -15.39
N ALA A 48 -8.40 9.53 -16.12
CA ALA A 48 -7.40 8.53 -15.74
C ALA A 48 -6.58 8.96 -14.51
N LEU A 49 -6.26 10.26 -14.37
CA LEU A 49 -5.59 10.78 -13.17
C LEU A 49 -6.48 10.72 -11.92
N GLU A 50 -7.81 10.88 -12.06
CA GLU A 50 -8.75 10.68 -10.93
C GLU A 50 -8.68 9.25 -10.38
N LEU A 51 -8.44 8.25 -11.24
CA LEU A 51 -8.24 6.86 -10.80
C LEU A 51 -6.90 6.64 -10.08
N LEU A 52 -5.92 7.53 -10.27
CA LEU A 52 -4.61 7.50 -9.63
C LEU A 52 -4.47 8.49 -8.46
N GLU A 53 -5.52 9.24 -8.11
CA GLU A 53 -5.45 10.26 -7.04
C GLU A 53 -5.12 9.66 -5.67
N TYR A 54 -5.39 8.35 -5.48
CA TYR A 54 -4.97 7.62 -4.28
C TYR A 54 -3.45 7.54 -4.12
N ARG A 55 -2.69 7.71 -5.21
CA ARG A 55 -1.22 7.69 -5.21
C ARG A 55 -0.60 9.07 -4.91
N GLY A 56 -1.36 10.15 -5.04
CA GLY A 56 -0.90 11.51 -4.78
C GLY A 56 -1.99 12.53 -5.07
N TYR A 57 -2.14 13.51 -4.19
CA TYR A 57 -3.21 14.53 -4.28
C TYR A 57 -2.75 15.93 -3.85
N ASP A 58 -1.45 16.15 -3.67
CA ASP A 58 -0.90 17.45 -3.24
C ASP A 58 -0.90 18.47 -4.37
N SER A 59 -0.59 18.01 -5.56
CA SER A 59 -0.64 18.80 -6.78
C SER A 59 -0.88 17.93 -8.00
N ALA A 60 -1.42 18.51 -9.04
CA ALA A 60 -1.70 17.82 -10.30
C ALA A 60 -1.34 18.71 -11.49
N GLY A 61 -1.08 18.07 -12.63
CA GLY A 61 -0.89 18.80 -13.87
C GLY A 61 -0.83 17.91 -15.09
N LEU A 62 -0.95 18.55 -16.24
CA LEU A 62 -0.88 17.90 -17.55
C LEU A 62 -0.16 18.77 -18.58
N ALA A 63 0.46 18.11 -19.54
CA ALA A 63 0.96 18.72 -20.77
C ALA A 63 0.29 18.03 -21.96
N THR A 64 -0.29 18.83 -22.85
CA THR A 64 -0.93 18.34 -24.06
C THR A 64 -0.29 18.99 -25.29
N ILE A 65 -0.16 18.23 -26.34
CA ILE A 65 0.38 18.72 -27.61
C ILE A 65 -0.60 18.44 -28.74
N ASN A 66 -0.81 19.43 -29.58
CA ASN A 66 -1.60 19.29 -30.78
C ASN A 66 -0.69 18.80 -31.90
N ALA A 67 -0.89 17.58 -32.37
CA ALA A 67 -0.04 16.94 -33.38
C ALA A 67 0.00 17.69 -34.72
N GLU A 68 -1.08 18.40 -35.11
CA GLU A 68 -1.12 19.15 -36.36
C GLU A 68 -0.35 20.48 -36.31
N THR A 69 -0.39 21.15 -35.16
CA THR A 69 0.17 22.50 -35.02
C THR A 69 1.45 22.56 -34.18
N GLY A 70 1.85 21.46 -33.52
CA GLY A 70 2.97 21.42 -32.59
C GLY A 70 2.76 22.28 -31.31
N ARG A 71 1.55 22.82 -31.10
CA ARG A 71 1.29 23.69 -29.95
C ARG A 71 1.13 22.90 -28.67
N THR A 72 1.99 23.17 -27.72
CA THR A 72 1.93 22.59 -26.39
C THR A 72 1.20 23.47 -25.41
N LYS A 73 0.38 22.87 -24.55
CA LYS A 73 -0.20 23.51 -23.37
C LYS A 73 0.26 22.79 -22.12
N LEU A 74 0.64 23.57 -21.12
CA LEU A 74 1.01 23.09 -19.79
C LEU A 74 0.01 23.68 -18.77
N ARG A 75 -0.61 22.83 -17.96
CA ARG A 75 -1.54 23.20 -16.87
C ARG A 75 -1.12 22.49 -15.59
N LYS A 76 -0.99 23.24 -14.53
CA LYS A 76 -0.54 22.77 -13.23
C LYS A 76 -1.30 23.48 -12.13
N CYS A 77 -1.57 22.80 -11.02
CA CYS A 77 -2.09 23.42 -9.81
C CYS A 77 -1.68 22.64 -8.56
N ALA A 78 -1.47 23.36 -7.48
CA ALA A 78 -1.50 22.79 -6.15
C ALA A 78 -2.94 22.37 -5.83
N GLY A 79 -3.14 21.15 -5.33
CA GLY A 79 -4.46 20.58 -5.05
C GLY A 79 -4.77 19.35 -5.89
N ARG A 80 -6.03 18.96 -5.90
CA ARG A 80 -6.53 17.72 -6.48
C ARG A 80 -6.79 17.80 -7.98
N VAL A 81 -7.01 16.64 -8.61
CA VAL A 81 -7.39 16.56 -10.05
C VAL A 81 -8.65 17.36 -10.35
N ALA A 82 -9.60 17.43 -9.39
CA ALA A 82 -10.80 18.27 -9.51
C ALA A 82 -10.48 19.77 -9.65
N ASP A 83 -9.40 20.26 -9.04
CA ASP A 83 -8.95 21.64 -9.16
C ASP A 83 -8.23 21.84 -10.51
N LEU A 84 -7.42 20.89 -10.94
CA LEU A 84 -6.81 20.87 -12.28
C LEU A 84 -7.90 20.88 -13.37
N ARG A 85 -8.99 20.15 -13.19
CA ARG A 85 -10.13 20.13 -14.13
C ARG A 85 -10.73 21.53 -14.31
N LYS A 86 -10.88 22.32 -13.22
CA LYS A 86 -11.31 23.71 -13.30
C LYS A 86 -10.33 24.60 -14.08
N VAL A 87 -9.03 24.40 -13.88
CA VAL A 87 -7.97 25.12 -14.63
C VAL A 87 -8.04 24.82 -16.12
N CYS A 88 -8.49 23.62 -16.50
CA CYS A 88 -8.61 23.18 -17.88
C CYS A 88 -9.97 23.48 -18.55
N GLU A 89 -10.97 23.97 -17.81
CA GLU A 89 -12.37 24.15 -18.29
C GLU A 89 -12.49 24.95 -19.59
N ASN A 90 -11.66 25.98 -19.74
CA ASN A 90 -11.68 26.88 -20.90
C ASN A 90 -10.69 26.49 -22.01
N ASP A 91 -10.05 25.33 -21.90
CA ASP A 91 -9.09 24.88 -22.89
C ASP A 91 -9.80 24.31 -24.12
N LYS A 92 -9.37 24.76 -25.30
CA LYS A 92 -9.82 24.13 -26.54
C LYS A 92 -9.28 22.70 -26.61
N LYS A 93 -10.18 21.73 -26.64
CA LYS A 93 -9.89 20.29 -26.62
C LYS A 93 -9.47 19.79 -28.00
N GLN A 94 -8.34 20.27 -28.54
CA GLN A 94 -7.85 19.93 -29.86
C GLN A 94 -6.60 19.03 -29.86
N ALA A 95 -5.96 18.89 -28.68
CA ALA A 95 -4.80 18.01 -28.54
C ALA A 95 -5.24 16.55 -28.43
N THR A 96 -4.48 15.67 -29.04
CA THR A 96 -4.70 14.22 -29.08
C THR A 96 -3.55 13.42 -28.45
N CYS A 97 -2.45 14.10 -28.11
CA CYS A 97 -1.31 13.53 -27.41
C CYS A 97 -1.02 14.33 -26.12
N GLY A 98 -0.69 13.66 -25.04
CA GLY A 98 -0.34 14.33 -23.79
C GLY A 98 0.03 13.40 -22.65
N ILE A 99 0.59 14.01 -21.61
CA ILE A 99 1.02 13.37 -20.36
C ILE A 99 0.43 14.11 -19.15
N GLY A 100 0.14 13.39 -18.10
CA GLY A 100 -0.42 13.94 -16.88
C GLY A 100 0.18 13.29 -15.63
N HIS A 101 0.07 14.00 -14.50
CA HIS A 101 0.66 13.59 -13.25
C HIS A 101 -0.16 14.05 -12.05
N THR A 102 -0.25 13.19 -11.01
CA THR A 102 -0.65 13.55 -9.66
C THR A 102 0.51 13.33 -8.72
N ARG A 103 0.82 14.33 -7.87
CA ARG A 103 2.04 14.37 -7.08
C ARG A 103 1.75 14.17 -5.60
N TRP A 104 2.62 13.40 -4.96
CA TRP A 104 2.87 13.42 -3.54
C TRP A 104 4.23 14.09 -3.32
N ALA A 105 4.27 15.22 -2.63
CA ALA A 105 5.47 16.05 -2.53
C ALA A 105 6.58 15.35 -1.72
N THR A 106 7.71 15.07 -2.36
CA THR A 106 8.93 14.53 -1.74
C THR A 106 10.06 15.55 -1.75
N HIS A 107 10.33 16.19 -2.90
CA HIS A 107 11.33 17.24 -3.09
C HIS A 107 10.63 18.55 -3.46
N GLY A 108 10.87 19.61 -2.66
CA GLY A 108 10.18 20.89 -2.78
C GLY A 108 8.77 20.88 -2.18
N GLY A 109 8.29 22.05 -1.77
CA GLY A 109 6.95 22.22 -1.18
C GLY A 109 5.81 21.99 -2.16
N VAL A 110 4.56 22.03 -1.67
CA VAL A 110 3.35 21.98 -2.50
C VAL A 110 3.13 23.36 -3.11
N SER A 111 3.31 23.48 -4.43
CA SER A 111 3.10 24.70 -5.20
C SER A 111 2.81 24.37 -6.67
N ASP A 112 2.30 25.35 -7.42
CA ASP A 112 2.07 25.20 -8.86
C ASP A 112 3.39 25.02 -9.61
N GLU A 113 4.48 25.68 -9.16
CA GLU A 113 5.80 25.55 -9.77
C GLU A 113 6.37 24.14 -9.61
N ASN A 114 6.20 23.55 -8.43
CA ASN A 114 6.72 22.22 -8.10
C ASN A 114 5.83 21.07 -8.63
N ALA A 115 4.59 21.36 -9.07
CA ALA A 115 3.74 20.36 -9.72
C ALA A 115 4.34 19.91 -11.06
N HIS A 116 4.13 18.65 -11.43
CA HIS A 116 4.49 18.13 -12.75
C HIS A 116 3.38 18.42 -13.77
N PRO A 117 3.69 18.41 -15.09
CA PRO A 117 4.99 18.23 -15.76
C PRO A 117 5.95 19.41 -15.62
N HIS A 118 7.26 19.13 -15.75
CA HIS A 118 8.31 20.15 -15.87
C HIS A 118 8.74 20.35 -17.30
N ARG A 119 9.07 21.60 -17.64
CA ARG A 119 9.51 21.99 -18.99
C ARG A 119 10.89 22.58 -18.96
N GLN A 120 11.80 22.04 -19.79
CA GLN A 120 13.10 22.61 -20.08
C GLN A 120 13.37 22.56 -21.58
N GLY A 121 13.43 23.73 -22.23
CA GLY A 121 13.54 23.83 -23.67
C GLY A 121 12.39 23.11 -24.42
N ASN A 122 12.75 22.18 -25.29
CA ASN A 122 11.80 21.34 -26.04
C ASN A 122 11.25 20.14 -25.26
N VAL A 123 11.76 19.89 -24.03
CA VAL A 123 11.43 18.72 -23.24
C VAL A 123 10.31 19.03 -22.25
N LEU A 124 9.27 18.20 -22.21
CA LEU A 124 8.29 18.14 -21.13
C LEU A 124 8.34 16.75 -20.50
N LEU A 125 8.42 16.72 -19.17
CA LEU A 125 8.73 15.52 -18.40
C LEU A 125 7.83 15.39 -17.18
N VAL A 126 7.30 14.20 -16.94
CA VAL A 126 6.75 13.76 -15.65
C VAL A 126 7.61 12.62 -15.10
N HIS A 127 7.67 12.52 -13.78
CA HIS A 127 8.55 11.60 -13.09
C HIS A 127 7.91 11.04 -11.83
N ASN A 128 7.98 9.74 -11.66
CA ASN A 128 7.79 9.04 -10.38
C ASN A 128 9.13 8.45 -9.97
N GLY A 129 9.54 8.68 -8.74
CA GLY A 129 10.81 8.21 -8.23
C GLY A 129 11.57 9.29 -7.47
N ILE A 130 12.82 8.99 -7.10
CA ILE A 130 13.77 9.93 -6.51
C ILE A 130 15.09 9.80 -7.23
N VAL A 131 15.56 10.90 -7.79
CA VAL A 131 16.92 11.01 -8.34
C VAL A 131 17.85 11.53 -7.24
N GLU A 132 18.52 10.61 -6.55
CA GLU A 132 19.32 10.88 -5.35
C GLU A 132 20.48 11.88 -5.59
N ASN A 133 21.04 11.87 -6.79
CA ASN A 133 22.18 12.73 -7.15
C ASN A 133 21.78 13.99 -7.91
N TYR A 134 20.55 14.47 -7.78
CA TYR A 134 20.04 15.62 -8.54
C TYR A 134 20.85 16.91 -8.29
N GLU A 135 21.39 17.13 -7.07
CA GLU A 135 22.24 18.28 -6.76
C GLU A 135 23.57 18.21 -7.52
N GLU A 136 24.22 17.02 -7.55
CA GLU A 136 25.43 16.80 -8.35
C GLU A 136 25.17 17.10 -9.85
N LEU A 137 24.02 16.64 -10.36
CA LEU A 137 23.63 16.87 -11.76
C LEU A 137 23.34 18.34 -12.03
N ARG A 138 22.60 19.02 -11.15
CA ARG A 138 22.32 20.45 -11.26
C ARG A 138 23.61 21.26 -11.39
N ASP A 139 24.58 20.97 -10.54
CA ASP A 139 25.83 21.71 -10.49
C ASP A 139 26.76 21.35 -11.67
N HIS A 140 26.84 20.04 -12.02
CA HIS A 140 27.64 19.56 -13.17
C HIS A 140 27.19 20.15 -14.50
N PHE A 141 25.86 20.20 -14.73
CA PHE A 141 25.28 20.74 -15.96
C PHE A 141 24.99 22.25 -15.91
N MET A 142 25.36 22.92 -14.80
CA MET A 142 25.17 24.35 -14.57
C MET A 142 23.71 24.82 -14.76
N LEU A 143 22.75 24.06 -14.23
CA LEU A 143 21.31 24.28 -14.42
C LEU A 143 20.70 25.32 -13.47
N SER A 144 21.37 25.73 -12.41
CA SER A 144 20.80 26.53 -11.31
C SER A 144 20.11 27.83 -11.72
N LYS A 145 20.46 28.40 -12.89
CA LYS A 145 19.83 29.62 -13.42
C LYS A 145 18.59 29.34 -14.27
N ASP A 146 18.42 28.09 -14.74
CA ASP A 146 17.38 27.69 -15.68
C ASP A 146 16.18 27.07 -14.94
N LEU A 147 16.38 26.62 -13.67
CA LEU A 147 15.35 25.97 -12.87
C LEU A 147 14.36 26.96 -12.28
N LYS A 148 13.08 26.58 -12.26
CA LYS A 148 11.96 27.34 -11.67
C LYS A 148 11.41 26.68 -10.43
N SER A 149 11.60 25.36 -10.31
CA SER A 149 11.12 24.54 -9.20
C SER A 149 12.27 24.04 -8.33
N GLU A 150 11.90 23.45 -7.19
CA GLU A 150 12.81 22.83 -6.23
C GLU A 150 12.90 21.31 -6.45
N THR A 151 12.37 20.78 -7.55
CA THR A 151 12.24 19.34 -7.78
C THR A 151 13.46 18.74 -8.48
N ASP A 152 13.81 17.52 -8.12
CA ASP A 152 14.78 16.68 -8.83
C ASP A 152 14.36 16.46 -10.30
N THR A 153 13.07 16.39 -10.54
CA THR A 153 12.47 16.18 -11.88
C THR A 153 12.82 17.30 -12.86
N GLU A 154 12.78 18.56 -12.43
CA GLU A 154 13.16 19.65 -13.32
C GLU A 154 14.66 19.61 -13.66
N VAL A 155 15.50 19.15 -12.72
CA VAL A 155 16.92 18.91 -12.98
C VAL A 155 17.08 17.83 -14.07
N VAL A 156 16.34 16.71 -13.97
CA VAL A 156 16.36 15.66 -15.02
C VAL A 156 15.93 16.21 -16.37
N ALA A 157 14.85 17.01 -16.42
CA ALA A 157 14.41 17.66 -17.65
C ALA A 157 15.51 18.58 -18.23
N GLY A 158 16.24 19.31 -17.38
CA GLY A 158 17.36 20.12 -17.78
C GLY A 158 18.52 19.31 -18.35
N VAL A 159 18.90 18.20 -17.72
CA VAL A 159 19.93 17.27 -18.21
C VAL A 159 19.53 16.69 -19.57
N LEU A 160 18.28 16.24 -19.67
CA LEU A 160 17.75 15.69 -20.92
C LEU A 160 17.78 16.72 -22.07
N ASN A 161 17.37 17.95 -21.80
CA ASN A 161 17.43 19.05 -22.78
C ASN A 161 18.87 19.39 -23.18
N ARG A 162 19.87 19.24 -22.31
CA ARG A 162 21.30 19.44 -22.67
C ARG A 162 21.82 18.37 -23.64
N TYR A 163 21.30 17.14 -23.56
CA TYR A 163 21.68 16.07 -24.47
C TYR A 163 20.82 16.02 -25.75
N TYR A 164 19.70 16.76 -25.78
CA TYR A 164 18.76 16.71 -26.89
C TYR A 164 19.27 17.56 -28.07
N ASP A 165 19.55 16.90 -29.19
CA ASP A 165 19.99 17.49 -30.45
C ASP A 165 19.07 17.10 -31.64
N GLY A 166 17.81 16.71 -31.34
CA GLY A 166 16.84 16.21 -32.30
C GLY A 166 16.71 14.68 -32.30
N ASP A 167 17.50 13.97 -31.51
CA ASP A 167 17.43 12.51 -31.31
C ASP A 167 17.00 12.15 -29.87
N PRO A 168 15.72 11.80 -29.66
CA PRO A 168 15.22 11.41 -28.33
C PRO A 168 15.92 10.20 -27.72
N HIS A 169 16.18 9.16 -28.50
CA HIS A 169 16.82 7.93 -28.01
C HIS A 169 18.21 8.21 -27.44
N LYS A 170 19.00 8.98 -28.21
CA LYS A 170 20.34 9.38 -27.79
C LYS A 170 20.29 10.22 -26.51
N ALA A 171 19.39 11.21 -26.46
CA ALA A 171 19.25 12.09 -25.31
C ALA A 171 18.82 11.33 -24.05
N ILE A 172 17.79 10.47 -24.15
CA ILE A 172 17.31 9.64 -23.06
C ILE A 172 18.41 8.68 -22.59
N ALA A 173 19.06 7.95 -23.53
CA ALA A 173 20.12 7.00 -23.18
C ALA A 173 21.34 7.66 -22.53
N GLN A 174 21.68 8.90 -22.87
CA GLN A 174 22.75 9.64 -22.21
C GLN A 174 22.31 10.12 -20.81
N THR A 175 21.11 10.64 -20.70
CA THR A 175 20.56 11.13 -19.42
C THR A 175 20.54 10.04 -18.36
N VAL A 176 19.94 8.87 -18.64
CA VAL A 176 19.77 7.81 -17.64
C VAL A 176 21.09 7.20 -17.16
N LYS A 177 22.19 7.34 -17.87
CA LYS A 177 23.52 6.91 -17.41
C LYS A 177 24.03 7.74 -16.24
N HIS A 178 23.53 8.95 -16.08
CA HIS A 178 23.94 9.85 -15.00
C HIS A 178 23.01 9.76 -13.78
N LEU A 179 21.80 9.19 -13.92
CA LEU A 179 20.83 9.10 -12.84
C LEU A 179 21.21 8.02 -11.84
N LYS A 180 21.11 8.35 -10.55
CA LYS A 180 21.18 7.42 -9.42
C LYS A 180 19.85 7.46 -8.69
N GLY A 181 19.37 6.29 -8.23
CA GLY A 181 18.08 6.16 -7.55
C GLY A 181 17.01 5.54 -8.45
N THR A 182 15.75 5.76 -8.09
CA THR A 182 14.59 5.19 -8.79
C THR A 182 13.94 6.21 -9.68
N PHE A 183 13.46 5.78 -10.84
CA PHE A 183 12.76 6.68 -11.75
C PHE A 183 11.79 5.95 -12.69
N ALA A 184 10.70 6.62 -13.01
CA ALA A 184 9.84 6.37 -14.14
C ALA A 184 9.62 7.71 -14.84
N LEU A 185 10.24 7.89 -16.00
CA LEU A 185 10.21 9.11 -16.78
C LEU A 185 9.25 8.94 -17.95
N VAL A 186 8.33 9.90 -18.12
CA VAL A 186 7.49 9.98 -19.31
C VAL A 186 7.67 11.36 -19.92
N ILE A 187 8.00 11.37 -21.22
CA ILE A 187 8.60 12.50 -21.91
C ILE A 187 7.84 12.77 -23.20
N ILE A 188 7.60 14.03 -23.50
CA ILE A 188 7.22 14.51 -24.84
C ILE A 188 8.20 15.61 -25.28
N PHE A 189 8.45 15.66 -26.60
CA PHE A 189 9.29 16.67 -27.22
C PHE A 189 8.41 17.56 -28.10
N ASP A 190 8.57 18.88 -27.97
CA ASP A 190 7.74 19.85 -28.72
C ASP A 190 7.86 19.71 -30.24
N ASP A 191 9.01 19.27 -30.71
CA ASP A 191 9.32 19.08 -32.14
C ASP A 191 9.01 17.67 -32.66
N ILE A 192 8.55 16.75 -31.76
CA ILE A 192 8.05 15.41 -32.12
C ILE A 192 6.66 15.23 -31.46
N PRO A 193 5.62 15.90 -31.96
CA PRO A 193 4.36 16.07 -31.26
C PRO A 193 3.44 14.84 -31.20
N ASP A 194 3.79 13.77 -31.91
CA ASP A 194 3.00 12.55 -32.11
C ASP A 194 3.58 11.30 -31.42
N VAL A 195 4.59 11.47 -30.56
CA VAL A 195 5.22 10.36 -29.83
C VAL A 195 5.39 10.70 -28.37
N ILE A 196 5.01 9.76 -27.51
CA ILE A 196 5.34 9.78 -26.06
C ILE A 196 6.46 8.77 -25.83
N TYR A 197 7.50 9.20 -25.11
CA TYR A 197 8.61 8.35 -24.72
C TYR A 197 8.49 7.99 -23.25
N ALA A 198 8.81 6.73 -22.89
CA ALA A 198 8.88 6.29 -21.51
C ALA A 198 10.13 5.46 -21.25
N ILE A 199 10.72 5.61 -20.08
CA ILE A 199 11.81 4.78 -19.57
C ILE A 199 11.73 4.71 -18.06
N ARG A 200 12.10 3.55 -17.51
CA ARG A 200 12.08 3.37 -16.05
C ARG A 200 13.29 2.62 -15.50
N ASN A 201 13.50 2.82 -14.20
CA ASN A 201 14.30 1.99 -13.31
C ASN A 201 13.54 1.87 -11.98
N VAL A 202 13.14 0.67 -11.61
CA VAL A 202 12.36 0.29 -10.43
C VAL A 202 10.92 0.81 -10.44
N SER A 203 10.69 2.14 -10.46
CA SER A 203 9.33 2.73 -10.44
C SER A 203 8.45 2.21 -11.58
N PRO A 204 7.19 1.77 -11.32
CA PRO A 204 6.38 1.08 -12.30
C PRO A 204 5.81 2.00 -13.39
N ILE A 205 5.78 1.50 -14.62
CA ILE A 205 4.98 2.02 -15.75
C ILE A 205 4.48 0.81 -16.55
N VAL A 206 3.23 0.88 -16.95
CA VAL A 206 2.60 -0.03 -17.91
C VAL A 206 2.16 0.75 -19.15
N ALA A 207 2.14 0.08 -20.31
CA ALA A 207 1.67 0.64 -21.56
C ALA A 207 0.66 -0.30 -22.21
N ALA A 208 -0.36 0.25 -22.88
CA ALA A 208 -1.45 -0.53 -23.45
C ALA A 208 -1.90 0.05 -24.80
N ARG A 209 -2.44 -0.83 -25.64
CA ARG A 209 -3.21 -0.42 -26.83
C ARG A 209 -4.66 -0.21 -26.41
N THR A 210 -5.26 0.86 -26.94
CA THR A 210 -6.69 1.15 -26.78
C THR A 210 -7.39 1.03 -28.14
N GLU A 211 -8.72 1.09 -28.15
CA GLU A 211 -9.50 1.04 -29.39
C GLU A 211 -9.10 2.15 -30.39
N ASP A 212 -8.65 3.29 -29.89
CA ASP A 212 -8.44 4.51 -30.69
C ASP A 212 -7.07 5.19 -30.46
N GLY A 213 -6.11 4.45 -29.89
CA GLY A 213 -4.78 4.96 -29.62
C GLY A 213 -3.91 4.05 -28.75
N THR A 214 -2.92 4.64 -28.13
CA THR A 214 -2.06 4.01 -27.12
C THR A 214 -2.06 4.82 -25.84
N MET A 215 -1.90 4.15 -24.71
CA MET A 215 -1.81 4.81 -23.41
C MET A 215 -0.72 4.18 -22.54
N LEU A 216 -0.28 4.93 -21.54
CA LEU A 216 0.55 4.43 -20.48
C LEU A 216 0.06 4.94 -19.12
N ALA A 217 0.39 4.22 -18.07
CA ALA A 217 0.10 4.63 -16.71
C ALA A 217 1.12 4.06 -15.72
N SER A 218 1.23 4.69 -14.55
CA SER A 218 2.05 4.15 -13.46
C SER A 218 1.37 3.00 -12.70
N ASP A 219 0.08 2.75 -12.99
CA ASP A 219 -0.68 1.64 -12.42
C ASP A 219 -1.69 1.13 -13.43
N VAL A 220 -1.90 -0.18 -13.45
CA VAL A 220 -2.85 -0.85 -14.35
C VAL A 220 -4.29 -0.37 -14.12
N ALA A 221 -4.63 0.05 -12.88
CA ALA A 221 -5.94 0.57 -12.54
C ALA A 221 -6.36 1.78 -13.43
N ALA A 222 -5.41 2.61 -13.86
CA ALA A 222 -5.69 3.75 -14.73
C ALA A 222 -5.95 3.36 -16.19
N LEU A 223 -5.63 2.14 -16.59
CA LEU A 223 -6.00 1.62 -17.91
C LEU A 223 -7.51 1.41 -18.02
N GLY A 224 -8.16 1.06 -16.91
CA GLY A 224 -9.61 0.90 -16.77
C GLY A 224 -10.22 0.06 -17.90
N SER A 225 -11.39 0.49 -18.41
CA SER A 225 -12.06 -0.15 -19.55
C SER A 225 -11.47 0.23 -20.92
N HIS A 226 -10.37 0.99 -20.97
CA HIS A 226 -9.78 1.48 -22.23
C HIS A 226 -8.88 0.46 -22.91
N ALA A 227 -8.39 -0.54 -22.19
CA ALA A 227 -7.50 -1.57 -22.71
C ALA A 227 -7.94 -2.97 -22.26
N THR A 228 -7.66 -3.97 -23.10
CA THR A 228 -7.88 -5.40 -22.81
C THR A 228 -6.57 -6.14 -22.53
N GLU A 229 -5.46 -5.53 -22.91
CA GLU A 229 -4.11 -6.06 -22.68
C GLU A 229 -3.14 -4.92 -22.39
N TYR A 230 -2.10 -5.22 -21.65
CA TYR A 230 -1.03 -4.25 -21.34
C TYR A 230 0.33 -4.92 -21.33
N MET A 231 1.38 -4.13 -21.45
CA MET A 231 2.75 -4.52 -21.22
C MET A 231 3.35 -3.75 -20.04
N VAL A 232 4.22 -4.39 -19.28
CA VAL A 232 5.06 -3.70 -18.29
C VAL A 232 6.26 -3.12 -19.03
N VAL A 233 6.51 -1.81 -18.90
CA VAL A 233 7.69 -1.17 -19.48
C VAL A 233 8.95 -1.81 -18.86
N PRO A 234 9.85 -2.42 -19.67
CA PRO A 234 11.06 -3.05 -19.13
C PRO A 234 12.05 -2.02 -18.60
N GLU A 235 12.85 -2.40 -17.58
CA GLU A 235 13.86 -1.51 -17.03
C GLU A 235 14.96 -1.17 -18.04
N TYR A 236 15.38 0.10 -18.05
CA TYR A 236 16.41 0.62 -18.97
C TYR A 236 16.13 0.36 -20.44
N GLN A 237 14.86 0.26 -20.83
CA GLN A 237 14.42 0.23 -22.22
C GLN A 237 13.54 1.44 -22.51
N ILE A 238 13.73 2.01 -23.69
CA ILE A 238 12.97 3.17 -24.18
C ILE A 238 11.72 2.64 -24.86
N VAL A 239 10.55 3.09 -24.40
CA VAL A 239 9.27 2.78 -25.03
C VAL A 239 8.76 4.02 -25.75
N GLU A 240 8.38 3.84 -27.00
CA GLU A 240 7.69 4.83 -27.82
C GLU A 240 6.21 4.46 -27.93
N LEU A 241 5.34 5.40 -27.57
CA LEU A 241 3.91 5.30 -27.82
C LEU A 241 3.57 6.17 -29.05
N HIS A 242 3.36 5.52 -30.15
CA HIS A 242 2.75 6.11 -31.35
C HIS A 242 1.23 5.95 -31.25
N LYS A 243 0.48 6.70 -32.06
CA LYS A 243 -0.98 6.59 -32.08
C LYS A 243 -1.47 5.15 -32.27
N ASP A 244 -0.85 4.41 -33.19
CA ASP A 244 -1.33 3.10 -33.64
C ASP A 244 -0.42 1.93 -33.20
N ASP A 245 0.72 2.20 -32.53
CA ASP A 245 1.69 1.18 -32.14
C ASP A 245 2.53 1.56 -30.92
N ILE A 246 3.04 0.54 -30.24
CA ILE A 246 3.99 0.67 -29.13
C ILE A 246 5.27 -0.06 -29.52
N LYS A 247 6.39 0.66 -29.50
CA LYS A 247 7.71 0.10 -29.79
C LYS A 247 8.62 0.18 -28.60
N VAL A 248 9.50 -0.81 -28.48
CA VAL A 248 10.45 -0.91 -27.36
C VAL A 248 11.86 -1.01 -27.92
N PHE A 249 12.78 -0.22 -27.36
CA PHE A 249 14.18 -0.19 -27.78
C PHE A 249 15.12 -0.32 -26.59
N ASP A 250 16.24 -0.99 -26.78
CA ASP A 250 17.33 -0.93 -25.79
C ASP A 250 18.07 0.44 -25.86
N LEU A 251 18.92 0.71 -24.90
CA LEU A 251 19.69 1.97 -24.84
C LEU A 251 20.69 2.14 -26.01
N LYS A 252 20.83 1.14 -26.88
CA LYS A 252 21.65 1.20 -28.10
C LYS A 252 20.78 1.44 -29.35
N GLY A 253 19.47 1.60 -29.17
CA GLY A 253 18.51 1.84 -30.27
C GLY A 253 18.10 0.57 -31.02
N LYS A 254 18.34 -0.63 -30.47
CA LYS A 254 17.89 -1.87 -31.08
C LYS A 254 16.49 -2.20 -30.61
N GLU A 255 15.55 -2.37 -31.54
CA GLU A 255 14.16 -2.76 -31.24
C GLU A 255 14.09 -4.13 -30.55
N GLN A 256 13.23 -4.25 -29.52
CA GLN A 256 13.02 -5.41 -28.70
C GLN A 256 11.61 -5.96 -28.90
N LYS A 257 11.42 -7.25 -28.61
CA LYS A 257 10.10 -7.88 -28.60
C LYS A 257 9.27 -7.39 -27.40
N THR A 258 8.01 -7.12 -27.65
CA THR A 258 7.00 -6.78 -26.63
C THR A 258 6.14 -7.98 -26.28
N GLU A 259 5.91 -8.19 -24.98
CA GLU A 259 4.97 -9.20 -24.48
C GLU A 259 3.82 -8.47 -23.78
N PHE A 260 2.59 -8.79 -24.15
CA PHE A 260 1.37 -8.22 -23.57
C PHE A 260 0.72 -9.24 -22.65
N LEU A 261 0.18 -8.75 -21.55
CA LEU A 261 -0.59 -9.50 -20.55
C LEU A 261 -2.06 -9.12 -20.69
N GLU A 262 -2.94 -10.09 -20.58
CA GLU A 262 -4.39 -9.82 -20.60
C GLU A 262 -4.84 -9.13 -19.32
N ILE A 263 -5.81 -8.22 -19.44
CA ILE A 263 -6.54 -7.62 -18.32
C ILE A 263 -7.75 -8.51 -18.08
N ASP A 264 -7.73 -9.30 -16.99
CA ASP A 264 -8.73 -10.34 -16.70
C ASP A 264 -9.69 -9.99 -15.55
N TRP A 265 -9.73 -8.72 -15.10
CA TRP A 265 -10.67 -8.27 -14.10
C TRP A 265 -11.83 -7.44 -14.69
N ASP A 266 -12.97 -7.45 -13.98
CA ASP A 266 -14.16 -6.72 -14.38
C ASP A 266 -14.02 -5.21 -14.15
N THR A 267 -13.62 -4.48 -15.18
CA THR A 267 -13.46 -3.02 -15.17
C THR A 267 -14.80 -2.27 -15.06
N SER A 268 -15.95 -2.94 -15.23
CA SER A 268 -17.26 -2.30 -15.05
C SER A 268 -17.55 -1.92 -13.60
N ARG A 269 -16.75 -2.43 -12.66
CA ARG A 269 -16.86 -2.15 -11.21
C ARG A 269 -15.96 -1.02 -10.72
N ASP A 270 -15.17 -0.38 -11.58
CA ASP A 270 -14.15 0.60 -11.17
C ASP A 270 -14.73 1.91 -10.63
N GLY A 271 -15.98 2.24 -10.92
CA GLY A 271 -16.66 3.42 -10.39
C GLY A 271 -17.10 3.30 -8.93
N LYS A 272 -17.36 4.43 -8.26
CA LYS A 272 -17.88 4.48 -6.87
C LYS A 272 -19.27 3.86 -6.71
N GLY A 273 -20.02 3.70 -7.81
CA GLY A 273 -21.39 3.22 -7.78
C GLY A 273 -22.30 4.10 -6.89
N LYS A 274 -22.99 3.49 -5.96
CA LYS A 274 -23.90 4.19 -4.99
C LYS A 274 -23.19 4.80 -3.77
N TYR A 275 -21.87 4.63 -3.65
CA TYR A 275 -21.11 5.05 -2.49
C TYR A 275 -20.50 6.46 -2.70
N PRO A 276 -20.45 7.31 -1.68
CA PRO A 276 -19.82 8.63 -1.78
C PRO A 276 -18.27 8.53 -1.89
N PHE A 277 -17.68 7.47 -1.31
CA PHE A 277 -16.24 7.26 -1.24
C PHE A 277 -15.85 5.86 -1.71
N TYR A 278 -14.70 5.73 -2.38
CA TYR A 278 -14.13 4.42 -2.75
C TYR A 278 -13.91 3.53 -1.53
N MET A 279 -13.34 4.06 -0.45
CA MET A 279 -13.10 3.29 0.76
C MET A 279 -14.38 2.69 1.35
N GLU A 280 -15.51 3.41 1.36
CA GLU A 280 -16.79 2.85 1.82
C GLU A 280 -17.26 1.71 0.91
N LYS A 281 -17.12 1.87 -0.41
CA LYS A 281 -17.42 0.82 -1.37
C LYS A 281 -16.58 -0.42 -1.09
N GLU A 282 -15.27 -0.26 -0.98
CA GLU A 282 -14.31 -1.34 -0.77
C GLU A 282 -14.49 -2.05 0.59
N ILE A 283 -14.85 -1.31 1.64
CA ILE A 283 -15.27 -1.90 2.92
C ILE A 283 -16.49 -2.81 2.73
N MET A 284 -17.48 -2.36 1.94
CA MET A 284 -18.71 -3.12 1.73
C MET A 284 -18.52 -4.29 0.75
N GLU A 285 -17.48 -4.30 -0.06
CA GLU A 285 -17.12 -5.39 -0.98
C GLU A 285 -16.33 -6.52 -0.31
N GLN A 286 -15.85 -6.34 0.92
CA GLN A 286 -15.04 -7.36 1.61
C GLN A 286 -15.68 -8.76 1.64
N PRO A 287 -16.99 -8.95 1.92
CA PRO A 287 -17.58 -10.29 1.94
C PRO A 287 -17.46 -11.01 0.59
N GLU A 288 -17.72 -10.31 -0.50
CA GLU A 288 -17.61 -10.84 -1.85
C GLU A 288 -16.15 -11.14 -2.25
N ALA A 289 -15.22 -10.27 -1.85
CA ALA A 289 -13.77 -10.45 -2.08
C ALA A 289 -13.22 -11.67 -1.32
N LEU A 290 -13.63 -11.86 -0.07
CA LEU A 290 -13.28 -13.03 0.72
C LEU A 290 -13.85 -14.30 0.10
N GLN A 291 -15.13 -14.31 -0.32
CA GLN A 291 -15.72 -15.46 -0.99
C GLN A 291 -14.94 -15.83 -2.26
N ALA A 292 -14.60 -14.85 -3.10
CA ALA A 292 -13.80 -15.08 -4.30
C ALA A 292 -12.39 -15.62 -4.01
N THR A 293 -11.79 -15.23 -2.90
CA THR A 293 -10.49 -15.75 -2.44
C THR A 293 -10.57 -17.24 -2.06
N LEU A 294 -11.71 -17.69 -1.50
CA LEU A 294 -11.96 -19.08 -1.08
C LEU A 294 -12.34 -20.00 -2.24
N ASP A 295 -13.12 -19.49 -3.22
CA ASP A 295 -13.86 -20.29 -4.21
C ASP A 295 -13.00 -21.29 -5.00
N HIS A 296 -11.72 -21.00 -5.26
CA HIS A 296 -10.82 -21.88 -6.01
C HIS A 296 -9.84 -22.67 -5.14
N ARG A 297 -9.86 -22.45 -3.83
CA ARG A 297 -8.89 -23.02 -2.89
C ARG A 297 -9.48 -23.96 -1.87
N ILE A 298 -10.80 -24.15 -1.92
CA ILE A 298 -11.49 -25.15 -1.12
C ILE A 298 -12.21 -26.09 -2.08
N VAL A 299 -11.69 -27.32 -2.20
CA VAL A 299 -12.19 -28.36 -3.10
C VAL A 299 -12.57 -29.57 -2.25
N ASP A 300 -13.82 -30.02 -2.37
CA ASP A 300 -14.37 -31.18 -1.62
C ASP A 300 -14.17 -31.09 -0.09
N GLY A 301 -14.14 -29.86 0.46
CA GLY A 301 -13.95 -29.58 1.89
C GLY A 301 -12.50 -29.63 2.37
N HIS A 302 -11.54 -29.62 1.46
CA HIS A 302 -10.09 -29.58 1.70
C HIS A 302 -9.45 -28.31 1.11
N ILE A 303 -8.34 -27.87 1.70
CA ILE A 303 -7.55 -26.76 1.15
C ILE A 303 -6.67 -27.31 0.01
N ASP A 304 -6.88 -26.79 -1.20
CA ASP A 304 -6.09 -27.10 -2.39
C ASP A 304 -5.42 -25.84 -2.94
N LEU A 305 -4.09 -25.81 -2.93
CA LEU A 305 -3.27 -24.71 -3.47
C LEU A 305 -2.65 -25.05 -4.83
N SER A 306 -3.14 -26.10 -5.52
CA SER A 306 -2.66 -26.47 -6.85
C SER A 306 -2.91 -25.37 -7.89
N PHE A 307 -4.00 -24.61 -7.73
CA PHE A 307 -4.28 -23.42 -8.54
C PHE A 307 -3.20 -22.35 -8.44
N ASP A 308 -2.61 -22.17 -7.25
CA ASP A 308 -1.54 -21.23 -7.00
C ASP A 308 -0.15 -21.80 -7.33
N GLY A 309 -0.07 -23.07 -7.67
CA GLY A 309 1.16 -23.78 -7.99
C GLY A 309 2.13 -23.93 -6.82
N VAL A 310 1.66 -23.77 -5.57
CA VAL A 310 2.50 -23.92 -4.36
C VAL A 310 2.65 -25.39 -4.00
N PRO A 311 3.83 -26.00 -4.13
CA PRO A 311 4.01 -27.42 -3.89
C PRO A 311 3.96 -27.78 -2.40
N ASP A 312 3.38 -28.91 -2.06
CA ASP A 312 3.29 -29.41 -0.69
C ASP A 312 4.64 -29.65 -0.04
N ASP A 313 5.65 -30.08 -0.81
CA ASP A 313 6.99 -30.34 -0.30
C ASP A 313 7.69 -29.06 0.15
N VAL A 314 7.43 -27.92 -0.47
CA VAL A 314 7.94 -26.62 -0.02
C VAL A 314 7.32 -26.26 1.34
N LEU A 315 6.02 -26.49 1.51
CA LEU A 315 5.31 -26.23 2.76
C LEU A 315 5.71 -27.21 3.87
N GLN A 316 5.98 -28.46 3.49
CA GLN A 316 6.38 -29.52 4.43
C GLN A 316 7.80 -29.35 4.95
N ASN A 317 8.74 -28.95 4.06
CA ASN A 317 10.18 -29.00 4.36
C ASN A 317 10.76 -27.69 4.89
N CYS A 318 10.07 -26.55 4.77
CA CYS A 318 10.60 -25.30 5.34
C CYS A 318 10.68 -25.39 6.88
N GLU A 319 11.78 -24.93 7.47
CA GLU A 319 11.98 -24.95 8.92
C GLU A 319 11.52 -23.65 9.59
N ARG A 320 11.49 -22.55 8.85
CA ARG A 320 11.04 -21.24 9.31
C ARG A 320 10.38 -20.44 8.20
N ILE A 321 9.59 -19.47 8.61
CA ILE A 321 8.92 -18.53 7.71
C ILE A 321 9.44 -17.13 8.00
N CYS A 322 9.68 -16.35 6.96
CA CYS A 322 9.99 -14.94 7.08
C CYS A 322 9.05 -14.12 6.17
N VAL A 323 8.29 -13.20 6.76
CA VAL A 323 7.46 -12.25 6.01
C VAL A 323 8.25 -10.98 5.77
N VAL A 324 8.21 -10.48 4.55
CA VAL A 324 8.71 -9.16 4.16
C VAL A 324 7.57 -8.36 3.55
N ALA A 325 7.23 -7.24 4.16
CA ALA A 325 6.11 -6.40 3.74
C ALA A 325 6.21 -4.99 4.33
N CYS A 326 5.41 -4.06 3.82
CA CYS A 326 5.27 -2.70 4.31
C CYS A 326 3.83 -2.43 4.81
N GLY A 327 3.68 -1.55 5.80
CA GLY A 327 2.41 -1.00 6.25
C GLY A 327 1.34 -2.06 6.56
N THR A 328 0.17 -1.91 5.97
CA THR A 328 -0.98 -2.81 6.11
C THR A 328 -0.66 -4.27 5.79
N ALA A 329 0.14 -4.52 4.74
CA ALA A 329 0.54 -5.88 4.36
C ALA A 329 1.43 -6.53 5.43
N MET A 330 2.29 -5.77 6.10
CA MET A 330 3.09 -6.25 7.24
C MET A 330 2.18 -6.63 8.43
N HIS A 331 1.11 -5.86 8.68
CA HIS A 331 0.14 -6.20 9.71
C HIS A 331 -0.62 -7.49 9.41
N ALA A 332 -0.92 -7.81 8.14
CA ALA A 332 -1.44 -9.12 7.76
C ALA A 332 -0.46 -10.25 8.12
N GLY A 333 0.84 -10.02 7.89
CA GLY A 333 1.91 -10.93 8.32
C GLY A 333 1.95 -11.15 9.84
N LEU A 334 1.70 -10.11 10.65
CA LEU A 334 1.66 -10.24 12.12
C LEU A 334 0.49 -11.13 12.59
N ILE A 335 -0.65 -11.08 11.91
CA ILE A 335 -1.77 -11.99 12.19
C ILE A 335 -1.37 -13.42 11.85
N ALA A 336 -0.77 -13.64 10.67
CA ALA A 336 -0.26 -14.93 10.26
C ALA A 336 0.77 -15.49 11.26
N LYS A 337 1.70 -14.65 11.76
CA LYS A 337 2.69 -15.02 12.79
C LYS A 337 2.01 -15.57 14.04
N ALA A 338 0.99 -14.88 14.55
CA ALA A 338 0.27 -15.32 15.75
C ALA A 338 -0.39 -16.70 15.54
N ILE A 339 -0.94 -16.95 14.34
CA ILE A 339 -1.58 -18.22 13.99
C ILE A 339 -0.54 -19.32 13.80
N VAL A 340 0.57 -19.07 13.05
CA VAL A 340 1.66 -20.03 12.83
C VAL A 340 2.26 -20.47 14.16
N GLN A 341 2.59 -19.53 15.05
CA GLN A 341 3.14 -19.85 16.35
C GLN A 341 2.18 -20.66 17.23
N SER A 342 0.88 -20.36 17.19
CA SER A 342 -0.11 -21.06 18.01
C SER A 342 -0.51 -22.43 17.46
N LYS A 343 -0.59 -22.59 16.14
CA LYS A 343 -1.10 -23.81 15.48
C LYS A 343 0.00 -24.72 14.97
N LEU A 344 1.05 -24.16 14.35
CA LEU A 344 2.14 -24.93 13.75
C LEU A 344 3.34 -25.08 14.67
N GLN A 345 3.46 -24.31 15.74
CA GLN A 345 4.63 -24.27 16.65
C GLN A 345 5.95 -24.02 15.87
N MET A 346 5.88 -23.21 14.79
CA MET A 346 7.01 -22.88 13.95
C MET A 346 7.53 -21.47 14.21
N LEU A 347 8.81 -21.26 13.92
CA LEU A 347 9.42 -19.94 13.89
C LEU A 347 8.88 -19.16 12.68
N MET A 348 8.38 -17.97 12.95
CA MET A 348 7.96 -17.02 11.92
C MET A 348 8.36 -15.62 12.34
N ASP A 349 9.15 -14.97 11.50
CA ASP A 349 9.51 -13.57 11.65
C ASP A 349 8.71 -12.71 10.67
N VAL A 350 8.43 -11.48 11.07
CA VAL A 350 7.73 -10.49 10.25
C VAL A 350 8.57 -9.22 10.31
N GLU A 351 9.12 -8.86 9.18
CA GLU A 351 10.10 -7.79 9.07
C GLU A 351 9.55 -6.65 8.20
N TYR A 352 9.86 -5.42 8.59
CA TYR A 352 9.69 -4.30 7.68
C TYR A 352 10.61 -4.51 6.48
N ALA A 353 10.04 -4.53 5.29
CA ALA A 353 10.81 -4.77 4.07
C ALA A 353 11.91 -3.71 3.87
N SER A 354 11.67 -2.45 4.25
CA SER A 354 12.65 -1.37 4.24
C SER A 354 13.87 -1.63 5.12
N GLU A 355 13.70 -2.34 6.25
CA GLU A 355 14.77 -2.60 7.21
C GLU A 355 15.45 -3.96 6.98
N PHE A 356 14.80 -4.84 6.21
CA PHE A 356 15.18 -6.25 6.08
C PHE A 356 16.64 -6.46 5.65
N MET A 357 17.09 -5.77 4.61
CA MET A 357 18.47 -5.92 4.12
C MET A 357 19.50 -5.33 5.10
N TYR A 358 19.14 -4.30 5.86
CA TYR A 358 20.03 -3.65 6.81
C TYR A 358 20.19 -4.43 8.11
N SER A 359 19.19 -5.23 8.48
CA SER A 359 19.23 -6.10 9.66
C SER A 359 20.11 -7.33 9.50
N ASN A 360 20.59 -7.61 8.27
CA ASN A 360 21.33 -8.81 7.91
C ASN A 360 20.66 -10.11 8.40
N PRO A 361 19.44 -10.40 7.94
CA PRO A 361 18.61 -11.47 8.45
C PRO A 361 19.22 -12.84 8.17
N VAL A 362 18.90 -13.82 9.04
CA VAL A 362 19.33 -15.22 8.87
C VAL A 362 18.38 -15.90 7.88
N ILE A 363 18.79 -15.93 6.63
CA ILE A 363 18.04 -16.52 5.50
C ILE A 363 18.90 -17.59 4.83
N ASP A 364 18.27 -18.73 4.52
CA ASP A 364 18.87 -19.89 3.84
C ASP A 364 17.81 -20.67 3.04
N GLU A 365 18.20 -21.80 2.46
CA GLU A 365 17.34 -22.70 1.67
C GLU A 365 16.20 -23.36 2.46
N LYS A 366 16.22 -23.31 3.79
CA LYS A 366 15.17 -23.83 4.68
C LYS A 366 14.16 -22.77 5.09
N THR A 367 14.38 -21.53 4.66
CA THR A 367 13.49 -20.40 4.92
C THR A 367 12.48 -20.28 3.80
N LEU A 368 11.18 -20.22 4.16
CA LEU A 368 10.12 -19.82 3.24
C LEU A 368 9.87 -18.32 3.43
N VAL A 369 10.13 -17.53 2.39
CA VAL A 369 9.87 -16.08 2.43
C VAL A 369 8.48 -15.78 1.86
N LEU A 370 7.67 -15.06 2.62
CA LEU A 370 6.35 -14.58 2.20
C LEU A 370 6.46 -13.08 1.88
N ALA A 371 6.37 -12.72 0.60
CA ALA A 371 6.34 -11.33 0.16
C ALA A 371 4.88 -10.89 0.01
N ILE A 372 4.43 -9.96 0.86
CA ILE A 372 3.03 -9.53 0.87
C ILE A 372 2.92 -8.10 0.36
N SER A 373 2.09 -7.88 -0.67
CA SER A 373 1.85 -6.55 -1.24
C SER A 373 0.50 -6.52 -1.95
N GLN A 374 -0.26 -5.43 -1.84
CA GLN A 374 -1.49 -5.27 -2.61
C GLN A 374 -1.15 -5.06 -4.10
N SER A 375 -0.33 -4.08 -4.42
CA SER A 375 0.05 -3.73 -5.79
C SER A 375 1.05 -4.70 -6.42
N GLY A 376 1.87 -5.38 -5.58
CA GLY A 376 3.01 -6.15 -6.04
C GLY A 376 4.15 -5.32 -6.65
N GLU A 377 4.11 -4.00 -6.45
CA GLU A 377 5.10 -3.04 -6.95
C GLU A 377 5.82 -2.30 -5.81
N THR A 378 5.61 -2.71 -4.56
CA THR A 378 6.30 -2.14 -3.38
C THR A 378 7.80 -2.41 -3.49
N ILE A 379 8.58 -1.35 -3.69
CA ILE A 379 10.01 -1.42 -3.99
C ILE A 379 10.79 -2.14 -2.88
N ASP A 380 10.57 -1.73 -1.63
CA ASP A 380 11.26 -2.34 -0.49
C ASP A 380 10.96 -3.84 -0.38
N THR A 381 9.69 -4.22 -0.60
CA THR A 381 9.29 -5.64 -0.59
C THR A 381 9.93 -6.43 -1.74
N LEU A 382 10.03 -5.82 -2.93
CA LEU A 382 10.69 -6.41 -4.08
C LEU A 382 12.19 -6.64 -3.84
N GLU A 383 12.89 -5.64 -3.31
CA GLU A 383 14.33 -5.74 -3.03
C GLU A 383 14.61 -6.72 -1.87
N ALA A 384 13.78 -6.74 -0.83
CA ALA A 384 13.85 -7.72 0.25
C ALA A 384 13.67 -9.16 -0.29
N LEU A 385 12.69 -9.35 -1.19
CA LEU A 385 12.46 -10.63 -1.87
C LEU A 385 13.67 -11.07 -2.68
N LYS A 386 14.22 -10.20 -3.55
CA LYS A 386 15.41 -10.47 -4.35
C LYS A 386 16.61 -10.84 -3.46
N TYR A 387 16.79 -10.09 -2.36
CA TYR A 387 17.86 -10.39 -1.39
C TYR A 387 17.69 -11.79 -0.78
N ALA A 388 16.48 -12.14 -0.33
CA ALA A 388 16.21 -13.44 0.27
C ALA A 388 16.41 -14.60 -0.71
N ARG A 389 15.92 -14.46 -1.95
CA ARG A 389 16.13 -15.46 -3.02
C ARG A 389 17.60 -15.65 -3.35
N LYS A 390 18.38 -14.57 -3.38
CA LYS A 390 19.85 -14.66 -3.56
C LYS A 390 20.55 -15.44 -2.45
N LYS A 391 19.95 -15.52 -1.24
CA LYS A 391 20.42 -16.34 -0.12
C LYS A 391 19.94 -17.79 -0.18
N GLY A 392 19.15 -18.16 -1.19
CA GLY A 392 18.66 -19.53 -1.43
C GLY A 392 17.25 -19.81 -0.89
N ALA A 393 16.58 -18.84 -0.28
CA ALA A 393 15.22 -19.01 0.22
C ALA A 393 14.22 -19.26 -0.92
N LYS A 394 13.23 -20.11 -0.67
CA LYS A 394 12.03 -20.22 -1.50
C LYS A 394 11.06 -19.10 -1.14
N SER A 395 10.25 -18.68 -2.12
CA SER A 395 9.37 -17.53 -1.95
C SER A 395 7.94 -17.82 -2.41
N VAL A 396 6.97 -17.34 -1.63
CA VAL A 396 5.56 -17.21 -2.01
C VAL A 396 5.18 -15.74 -1.92
N ALA A 397 4.66 -15.19 -3.01
CA ALA A 397 4.07 -13.85 -2.99
C ALA A 397 2.57 -13.94 -2.71
N VAL A 398 2.06 -13.04 -1.85
CA VAL A 398 0.63 -12.84 -1.62
C VAL A 398 0.25 -11.47 -2.16
N ILE A 399 -0.38 -11.43 -3.32
CA ILE A 399 -0.50 -10.21 -4.14
C ILE A 399 -1.91 -10.11 -4.73
N ASN A 400 -2.39 -8.88 -4.97
CA ASN A 400 -3.68 -8.69 -5.64
C ASN A 400 -3.53 -8.44 -7.16
N VAL A 401 -2.45 -7.76 -7.59
CA VAL A 401 -2.27 -7.38 -9.00
C VAL A 401 -1.44 -8.42 -9.76
N LYS A 402 -2.05 -9.05 -10.78
CA LYS A 402 -1.38 -10.03 -11.63
C LYS A 402 -0.26 -9.40 -12.45
N GLY A 403 0.79 -10.17 -12.73
CA GLY A 403 1.92 -9.73 -13.56
C GLY A 403 2.79 -8.63 -12.95
N SER A 404 2.59 -8.27 -11.67
CA SER A 404 3.41 -7.29 -10.97
C SER A 404 4.86 -7.75 -10.78
N SER A 405 5.75 -6.82 -10.43
CA SER A 405 7.19 -7.09 -10.29
C SER A 405 7.49 -8.15 -9.24
N ILE A 406 6.81 -8.09 -8.06
CA ILE A 406 6.97 -9.11 -7.01
C ILE A 406 6.43 -10.46 -7.48
N ALA A 407 5.32 -10.49 -8.26
CA ALA A 407 4.79 -11.73 -8.82
C ALA A 407 5.80 -12.42 -9.75
N ARG A 408 6.45 -11.65 -10.63
CA ARG A 408 7.46 -12.18 -11.56
C ARG A 408 8.74 -12.66 -10.89
N GLU A 409 9.11 -12.02 -9.79
CA GLU A 409 10.32 -12.36 -9.03
C GLU A 409 10.11 -13.51 -8.04
N SER A 410 8.89 -13.90 -7.71
CA SER A 410 8.61 -14.96 -6.74
C SER A 410 8.64 -16.35 -7.38
N ASP A 411 8.97 -17.38 -6.58
CA ASP A 411 8.89 -18.77 -7.05
C ASP A 411 7.43 -19.21 -7.23
N TYR A 412 6.54 -18.76 -6.32
CA TYR A 412 5.10 -19.07 -6.33
C TYR A 412 4.28 -17.82 -6.00
N VAL A 413 3.05 -17.73 -6.50
CA VAL A 413 2.18 -16.57 -6.30
C VAL A 413 0.78 -16.99 -5.92
N MET A 414 0.29 -16.47 -4.79
CA MET A 414 -1.09 -16.59 -4.37
C MET A 414 -1.79 -15.24 -4.56
N TYR A 415 -2.69 -15.17 -5.55
CA TYR A 415 -3.46 -13.95 -5.80
C TYR A 415 -4.66 -13.84 -4.85
N THR A 416 -4.84 -12.67 -4.23
CA THR A 416 -5.92 -12.45 -3.25
C THR A 416 -7.30 -12.26 -3.87
N VAL A 417 -7.40 -12.06 -5.18
CA VAL A 417 -8.64 -11.90 -5.95
C VAL A 417 -9.59 -10.84 -5.36
N ALA A 418 -9.03 -9.81 -4.71
CA ALA A 418 -9.83 -8.75 -4.08
C ALA A 418 -10.49 -7.79 -5.09
N GLY A 419 -10.11 -7.87 -6.37
CA GLY A 419 -10.46 -6.88 -7.38
C GLY A 419 -9.72 -5.56 -7.17
N PRO A 420 -10.02 -4.51 -7.95
CA PRO A 420 -9.36 -3.21 -7.83
C PRO A 420 -9.61 -2.58 -6.47
N GLU A 421 -8.56 -2.07 -5.81
CA GLU A 421 -8.63 -1.26 -4.60
C GLU A 421 -8.03 0.11 -4.91
N ILE A 422 -8.88 1.14 -4.89
CA ILE A 422 -8.57 2.50 -5.34
C ILE A 422 -8.38 3.46 -4.16
N ALA A 423 -8.98 3.16 -3.01
CA ALA A 423 -8.81 3.98 -1.81
C ALA A 423 -7.35 3.92 -1.33
N VAL A 424 -6.81 5.08 -0.89
CA VAL A 424 -5.45 5.18 -0.32
C VAL A 424 -5.26 4.21 0.84
N ALA A 425 -6.21 4.19 1.76
CA ALA A 425 -6.19 3.30 2.92
C ALA A 425 -6.76 1.93 2.54
N SER A 426 -5.93 0.91 2.47
CA SER A 426 -6.30 -0.46 2.12
C SER A 426 -7.31 -1.06 3.11
N THR A 427 -8.30 -1.77 2.58
CA THR A 427 -9.38 -2.43 3.35
C THR A 427 -9.61 -3.87 2.90
N LYS A 428 -10.22 -4.08 1.73
CA LYS A 428 -10.53 -5.42 1.21
C LYS A 428 -9.28 -6.22 0.85
N ALA A 429 -8.23 -5.55 0.35
CA ALA A 429 -6.96 -6.23 0.07
C ALA A 429 -6.31 -6.77 1.36
N TYR A 430 -6.38 -6.02 2.48
CA TYR A 430 -5.89 -6.50 3.77
C TYR A 430 -6.63 -7.76 4.24
N THR A 431 -7.96 -7.75 4.22
CA THR A 431 -8.75 -8.90 4.68
C THR A 431 -8.54 -10.13 3.81
N THR A 432 -8.42 -9.96 2.49
CA THR A 432 -8.09 -11.07 1.58
C THR A 432 -6.65 -11.55 1.70
N GLN A 433 -5.68 -10.66 2.01
CA GLN A 433 -4.31 -11.09 2.36
C GLN A 433 -4.30 -11.98 3.60
N VAL A 434 -5.00 -11.56 4.66
CA VAL A 434 -5.13 -12.38 5.89
C VAL A 434 -5.74 -13.74 5.57
N GLU A 435 -6.83 -13.78 4.81
CA GLU A 435 -7.50 -15.02 4.43
C GLU A 435 -6.62 -15.93 3.57
N THR A 436 -5.90 -15.37 2.59
CA THR A 436 -4.93 -16.11 1.76
C THR A 436 -3.81 -16.72 2.63
N LEU A 437 -3.31 -15.97 3.61
CA LEU A 437 -2.32 -16.49 4.57
C LEU A 437 -2.91 -17.59 5.46
N MET A 438 -4.17 -17.48 5.85
CA MET A 438 -4.86 -18.56 6.59
C MET A 438 -4.98 -19.82 5.75
N LEU A 439 -5.31 -19.73 4.45
CA LEU A 439 -5.31 -20.87 3.54
C LEU A 439 -3.93 -21.54 3.46
N LEU A 440 -2.88 -20.75 3.28
CA LEU A 440 -1.50 -21.25 3.26
C LEU A 440 -1.15 -21.98 4.56
N ILE A 441 -1.47 -21.40 5.72
CA ILE A 441 -1.22 -21.98 7.05
C ILE A 441 -2.03 -23.27 7.25
N GLY A 442 -3.29 -23.30 6.84
CA GLY A 442 -4.14 -24.49 6.90
C GLY A 442 -3.58 -25.65 6.07
N ARG A 443 -3.13 -25.36 4.83
CA ARG A 443 -2.46 -26.37 3.98
C ARG A 443 -1.15 -26.84 4.61
N MET A 444 -0.34 -25.92 5.15
CA MET A 444 0.88 -26.29 5.88
C MET A 444 0.58 -27.23 7.06
N ALA A 445 -0.46 -26.93 7.83
CA ALA A 445 -0.88 -27.78 8.97
C ALA A 445 -1.25 -29.18 8.51
N LYS A 446 -1.94 -29.29 7.36
CA LYS A 446 -2.34 -30.57 6.77
C LYS A 446 -1.15 -31.39 6.29
N VAL A 447 -0.29 -30.82 5.43
CA VAL A 447 0.84 -31.55 4.84
C VAL A 447 1.91 -31.93 5.87
N ARG A 448 1.95 -31.23 7.01
CA ARG A 448 2.82 -31.55 8.15
C ARG A 448 2.21 -32.55 9.12
N GLY A 449 0.98 -33.02 8.87
CA GLY A 449 0.28 -33.97 9.74
C GLY A 449 -0.17 -33.37 11.09
N ILE A 450 -0.23 -32.05 11.21
CA ILE A 450 -0.74 -31.34 12.39
C ILE A 450 -2.27 -31.38 12.40
N PHE A 451 -2.89 -31.21 11.20
CA PHE A 451 -4.31 -31.42 11.00
C PHE A 451 -4.57 -32.83 10.47
N ASP A 452 -5.39 -33.59 11.16
CA ASP A 452 -6.09 -34.73 10.57
C ASP A 452 -7.26 -34.25 9.69
N ASP A 453 -8.03 -35.17 9.09
CA ASP A 453 -9.15 -34.80 8.20
C ASP A 453 -10.26 -34.06 8.95
N ALA A 454 -10.49 -34.39 10.21
CA ALA A 454 -11.52 -33.75 11.03
C ALA A 454 -11.12 -32.31 11.40
N ALA A 455 -9.87 -32.10 11.81
CA ALA A 455 -9.35 -30.78 12.14
C ALA A 455 -9.27 -29.86 10.90
N GLU A 456 -8.85 -30.39 9.74
CA GLU A 456 -8.88 -29.63 8.49
C GLU A 456 -10.32 -29.24 8.11
N LYS A 457 -11.25 -30.20 8.20
CA LYS A 457 -12.66 -29.92 7.91
C LYS A 457 -13.22 -28.82 8.81
N GLU A 458 -12.98 -28.90 10.12
CA GLU A 458 -13.42 -27.86 11.07
C GLU A 458 -12.80 -26.50 10.71
N TYR A 459 -11.52 -26.48 10.35
CA TYR A 459 -10.83 -25.26 9.93
C TYR A 459 -11.46 -24.65 8.67
N VAL A 460 -11.70 -25.46 7.65
CA VAL A 460 -12.36 -25.05 6.40
C VAL A 460 -13.80 -24.58 6.64
N ASP A 461 -14.59 -25.33 7.41
CA ASP A 461 -15.98 -24.96 7.74
C ASP A 461 -16.02 -23.59 8.47
N ASN A 462 -15.02 -23.27 9.29
CA ASN A 462 -14.90 -21.96 9.93
C ASN A 462 -14.52 -20.86 8.92
N MET A 463 -13.60 -21.11 7.99
CA MET A 463 -13.23 -20.14 6.95
C MET A 463 -14.42 -19.80 6.04
N LEU A 464 -15.18 -20.80 5.61
CA LEU A 464 -16.36 -20.61 4.74
C LEU A 464 -17.46 -19.73 5.38
N GLN A 465 -17.45 -19.56 6.70
CA GLN A 465 -18.41 -18.70 7.40
C GLN A 465 -17.95 -17.22 7.48
N ILE A 466 -16.66 -16.93 7.24
CA ILE A 466 -16.11 -15.58 7.41
C ILE A 466 -16.83 -14.54 6.54
N PRO A 467 -17.08 -14.76 5.24
CA PRO A 467 -17.78 -13.78 4.40
C PRO A 467 -19.16 -13.39 4.94
N ALA A 468 -19.96 -14.39 5.34
CA ALA A 468 -21.30 -14.16 5.90
C ALA A 468 -21.24 -13.40 7.23
N LYS A 469 -20.33 -13.76 8.12
CA LYS A 469 -20.13 -13.08 9.40
C LYS A 469 -19.67 -11.64 9.24
N LEU A 470 -18.77 -11.38 8.28
CA LEU A 470 -18.33 -10.02 7.99
C LEU A 470 -19.51 -9.17 7.48
N LYS A 471 -20.38 -9.73 6.64
CA LYS A 471 -21.60 -9.06 6.17
C LYS A 471 -22.51 -8.65 7.34
N GLU A 472 -22.65 -9.52 8.36
CA GLU A 472 -23.40 -9.18 9.58
C GLU A 472 -22.78 -8.00 10.34
N VAL A 473 -21.45 -7.95 10.43
CA VAL A 473 -20.72 -6.84 11.06
C VAL A 473 -20.94 -5.53 10.30
N LEU A 474 -20.83 -5.56 8.97
CA LEU A 474 -21.00 -4.38 8.12
C LEU A 474 -22.43 -3.80 8.21
N ASN A 475 -23.44 -4.64 8.46
CA ASN A 475 -24.82 -4.18 8.69
C ASN A 475 -24.98 -3.36 9.99
N LYS A 476 -24.00 -3.40 10.91
CA LYS A 476 -24.00 -2.61 12.16
C LYS A 476 -23.32 -1.24 12.03
N LYS A 477 -23.13 -0.73 10.82
CA LYS A 477 -22.46 0.56 10.57
C LYS A 477 -23.02 1.74 11.38
N HIS A 478 -24.32 1.73 11.70
CA HIS A 478 -24.92 2.78 12.51
C HIS A 478 -24.34 2.86 13.93
N ASP A 479 -24.03 1.73 14.56
CA ASP A 479 -23.42 1.71 15.89
C ASP A 479 -21.94 2.14 15.81
N ILE A 480 -21.26 1.76 14.75
CA ILE A 480 -19.89 2.21 14.48
C ILE A 480 -19.83 3.72 14.30
N HIS A 481 -20.80 4.33 13.59
CA HIS A 481 -20.90 5.79 13.46
C HIS A 481 -21.05 6.50 14.80
N LYS A 482 -21.80 5.94 15.76
CA LYS A 482 -21.92 6.52 17.11
C LYS A 482 -20.58 6.55 17.84
N ILE A 483 -19.76 5.51 17.63
CA ILE A 483 -18.43 5.44 18.23
C ILE A 483 -17.49 6.44 17.54
N ALA A 484 -17.47 6.46 16.21
CA ALA A 484 -16.64 7.36 15.42
C ALA A 484 -16.87 8.83 15.78
N ARG A 485 -18.13 9.24 16.05
CA ARG A 485 -18.46 10.60 16.50
C ARG A 485 -17.74 11.01 17.78
N LYS A 486 -17.39 10.06 18.67
CA LYS A 486 -16.67 10.36 19.90
C LYS A 486 -15.17 10.61 19.68
N LEU A 487 -14.66 10.18 18.50
CA LEU A 487 -13.27 10.38 18.12
C LEU A 487 -13.04 11.67 17.32
N LEU A 488 -14.10 12.33 16.83
CA LEU A 488 -13.99 13.48 15.91
C LEU A 488 -13.15 14.66 16.43
N GLU A 489 -13.16 14.88 17.74
CA GLU A 489 -12.45 15.99 18.38
C GLU A 489 -11.11 15.53 19.01
N ALA A 490 -10.81 14.24 18.94
CA ALA A 490 -9.60 13.70 19.52
C ALA A 490 -8.37 14.09 18.68
N LYS A 491 -7.28 14.46 19.34
CA LYS A 491 -5.97 14.64 18.71
C LYS A 491 -5.13 13.38 18.77
N ASP A 492 -5.28 12.65 19.89
CA ASP A 492 -4.56 11.42 20.20
C ASP A 492 -5.57 10.33 20.58
N ALA A 493 -5.28 9.08 20.26
CA ALA A 493 -6.05 7.93 20.67
C ALA A 493 -5.14 6.73 20.95
N PHE A 494 -5.54 5.87 21.89
CA PHE A 494 -4.83 4.63 22.18
C PHE A 494 -5.71 3.42 21.90
N MET A 495 -5.10 2.39 21.31
CA MET A 495 -5.74 1.10 21.07
C MET A 495 -5.03 0.00 21.86
N LEU A 496 -5.79 -0.80 22.62
CA LEU A 496 -5.24 -1.79 23.53
C LEU A 496 -5.75 -3.19 23.19
N GLY A 497 -4.84 -4.12 22.97
CA GLY A 497 -5.15 -5.52 22.71
C GLY A 497 -4.11 -6.46 23.32
N ARG A 498 -4.36 -7.77 23.22
CA ARG A 498 -3.42 -8.79 23.64
C ARG A 498 -3.36 -9.93 22.63
N GLY A 499 -2.13 -10.41 22.32
CA GLY A 499 -1.97 -11.46 21.33
C GLY A 499 -2.53 -11.04 19.97
N LEU A 500 -3.44 -11.83 19.40
CA LEU A 500 -4.03 -11.56 18.09
C LEU A 500 -4.77 -10.21 18.04
N ASP A 501 -5.48 -9.83 19.13
CA ASP A 501 -6.20 -8.55 19.19
C ASP A 501 -5.24 -7.36 19.10
N TYR A 502 -4.03 -7.47 19.65
CA TYR A 502 -3.00 -6.44 19.51
C TYR A 502 -2.54 -6.31 18.04
N SER A 503 -2.32 -7.44 17.36
CA SER A 503 -1.92 -7.44 15.94
C SER A 503 -2.99 -6.79 15.04
N ILE A 504 -4.27 -7.04 15.31
CA ILE A 504 -5.39 -6.41 14.59
C ILE A 504 -5.45 -4.90 14.86
N LEU A 505 -5.20 -4.50 16.11
CA LEU A 505 -5.26 -3.09 16.48
C LEU A 505 -4.11 -2.25 15.94
N LEU A 506 -2.96 -2.85 15.60
CA LEU A 506 -1.91 -2.16 14.85
C LEU A 506 -2.43 -1.67 13.50
N GLU A 507 -3.20 -2.51 12.79
CA GLU A 507 -3.86 -2.10 11.54
C GLU A 507 -4.95 -1.06 11.79
N GLY A 508 -5.78 -1.24 12.80
CA GLY A 508 -6.80 -0.27 13.18
C GLY A 508 -6.23 1.11 13.50
N ALA A 509 -5.10 1.16 14.22
CA ALA A 509 -4.40 2.39 14.52
C ALA A 509 -3.82 3.06 13.26
N LEU A 510 -3.26 2.26 12.33
CA LEU A 510 -2.78 2.74 11.05
C LEU A 510 -3.93 3.37 10.23
N LYS A 511 -5.05 2.65 10.09
CA LYS A 511 -6.22 3.17 9.36
C LYS A 511 -6.76 4.47 9.97
N LEU A 512 -6.85 4.56 11.30
CA LEU A 512 -7.32 5.78 11.93
C LEU A 512 -6.37 6.96 11.67
N LYS A 513 -5.05 6.74 11.71
CA LYS A 513 -4.05 7.76 11.34
C LYS A 513 -4.21 8.22 9.90
N GLU A 514 -4.34 7.30 8.95
CA GLU A 514 -4.41 7.59 7.51
C GLU A 514 -5.65 8.41 7.13
N ILE A 515 -6.81 8.09 7.70
CA ILE A 515 -8.09 8.68 7.27
C ILE A 515 -8.54 9.87 8.10
N SER A 516 -8.10 9.99 9.35
CA SER A 516 -8.57 11.04 10.28
C SER A 516 -7.47 11.98 10.75
N TYR A 517 -6.19 11.62 10.52
CA TYR A 517 -5.00 12.30 11.04
C TYR A 517 -4.93 12.37 12.58
N ILE A 518 -5.78 11.59 13.28
CA ILE A 518 -5.68 11.43 14.73
C ILE A 518 -4.45 10.58 15.03
N HIS A 519 -3.53 11.12 15.83
CA HIS A 519 -2.36 10.37 16.28
C HIS A 519 -2.80 9.17 17.11
N THR A 520 -2.74 7.98 16.55
CA THR A 520 -3.26 6.76 17.17
C THR A 520 -2.17 5.73 17.33
N GLU A 521 -2.02 5.21 18.54
CA GLU A 521 -1.05 4.16 18.82
C GLU A 521 -1.72 2.91 19.40
N ALA A 522 -1.31 1.75 18.90
CA ALA A 522 -1.73 0.47 19.44
C ALA A 522 -0.66 -0.10 20.37
N TYR A 523 -1.08 -0.58 21.55
CA TYR A 523 -0.19 -1.19 22.54
C TYR A 523 -0.68 -2.58 22.95
N ALA A 524 0.26 -3.47 23.16
CA ALA A 524 -0.03 -4.66 23.95
C ALA A 524 -0.46 -4.21 25.35
N SER A 525 -1.66 -4.62 25.78
CA SER A 525 -2.31 -4.06 26.98
C SER A 525 -1.44 -4.12 28.25
N GLY A 526 -0.54 -5.12 28.34
CA GLY A 526 0.40 -5.25 29.46
C GLY A 526 1.51 -4.18 29.45
N GLU A 527 1.87 -3.68 28.27
CA GLU A 527 2.97 -2.72 28.09
C GLU A 527 2.57 -1.27 28.39
N LEU A 528 1.27 -0.94 28.31
CA LEU A 528 0.80 0.41 28.61
C LEU A 528 1.27 0.94 29.96
N LYS A 529 1.32 0.09 30.97
CA LYS A 529 1.74 0.44 32.34
C LYS A 529 3.24 0.75 32.48
N HIS A 530 4.05 0.39 31.48
CA HIS A 530 5.50 0.53 31.53
C HIS A 530 6.00 1.88 30.96
N GLY A 531 5.18 2.92 31.02
CA GLY A 531 5.55 4.29 30.66
C GLY A 531 4.43 5.03 29.95
N THR A 532 3.92 4.48 28.87
CA THR A 532 2.98 5.14 27.93
C THR A 532 1.66 5.57 28.60
N ILE A 533 1.27 4.94 29.70
CA ILE A 533 0.10 5.35 30.51
C ILE A 533 0.18 6.82 30.94
N ALA A 534 1.37 7.41 30.98
CA ALA A 534 1.57 8.82 31.34
C ALA A 534 1.00 9.79 30.28
N LEU A 535 0.81 9.34 29.05
CA LEU A 535 0.26 10.12 27.93
C LEU A 535 -1.27 10.15 27.92
N ILE A 536 -1.93 9.29 28.72
CA ILE A 536 -3.40 9.26 28.77
C ILE A 536 -3.90 10.39 29.68
N THR A 537 -4.61 11.33 29.06
CA THR A 537 -5.24 12.49 29.70
C THR A 537 -6.76 12.33 29.73
N GLU A 538 -7.48 13.32 30.29
CA GLU A 538 -8.95 13.30 30.42
C GLU A 538 -9.67 13.19 29.06
N ASP A 539 -9.10 13.78 28.00
CA ASP A 539 -9.70 13.84 26.66
C ASP A 539 -9.11 12.79 25.69
N THR A 540 -8.26 11.90 26.16
CA THR A 540 -7.63 10.88 25.32
C THR A 540 -8.51 9.62 25.24
N PRO A 541 -9.14 9.32 24.07
CA PRO A 541 -9.92 8.09 23.93
C PRO A 541 -9.03 6.85 23.94
N VAL A 542 -9.52 5.80 24.58
CA VAL A 542 -8.88 4.48 24.61
C VAL A 542 -9.85 3.45 24.07
N VAL A 543 -9.44 2.74 23.03
CA VAL A 543 -10.17 1.64 22.40
C VAL A 543 -9.53 0.32 22.83
N ALA A 544 -10.25 -0.58 23.50
CA ALA A 544 -9.76 -1.89 23.87
C ALA A 544 -10.52 -3.01 23.16
N VAL A 545 -9.78 -4.00 22.65
CA VAL A 545 -10.33 -5.18 21.98
C VAL A 545 -9.96 -6.43 22.77
N VAL A 546 -10.95 -7.28 23.06
CA VAL A 546 -10.79 -8.54 23.78
C VAL A 546 -11.70 -9.60 23.14
N THR A 547 -11.15 -10.44 22.26
CA THR A 547 -11.92 -11.45 21.54
C THR A 547 -11.51 -12.89 21.85
N GLN A 548 -10.38 -13.13 22.52
CA GLN A 548 -9.78 -14.45 22.67
C GLN A 548 -10.36 -15.24 23.85
N GLU A 549 -10.87 -16.45 23.58
CA GLU A 549 -11.45 -17.35 24.61
C GLU A 549 -10.48 -17.77 25.72
N LYS A 550 -9.22 -18.02 25.38
CA LYS A 550 -8.17 -18.38 26.35
C LYS A 550 -7.90 -17.28 27.39
N LEU A 551 -8.40 -16.09 27.15
CA LEU A 551 -8.34 -14.98 28.07
C LEU A 551 -9.59 -14.93 28.97
N LYS A 552 -10.64 -15.75 28.71
CA LYS A 552 -11.88 -15.78 29.51
C LYS A 552 -11.62 -16.18 30.97
N ASP A 553 -10.83 -17.22 31.22
CA ASP A 553 -10.49 -17.64 32.60
C ASP A 553 -9.56 -16.62 33.31
N LYS A 554 -8.91 -15.75 32.49
CA LYS A 554 -8.17 -14.57 32.98
C LYS A 554 -8.97 -13.28 32.74
N GLU A 555 -10.16 -13.37 32.15
CA GLU A 555 -11.02 -12.25 31.78
C GLU A 555 -11.55 -11.52 33.02
N GLU A 556 -11.86 -12.24 34.11
CA GLU A 556 -12.18 -11.59 35.38
C GLU A 556 -11.00 -10.74 35.87
N ILE A 557 -9.77 -11.26 35.78
CA ILE A 557 -8.56 -10.54 36.20
C ILE A 557 -8.23 -9.42 35.19
N TYR A 558 -8.41 -9.65 33.89
CA TYR A 558 -8.09 -8.68 32.84
C TYR A 558 -9.18 -7.60 32.74
N ASN A 559 -10.45 -7.98 32.77
CA ASN A 559 -11.57 -7.03 32.88
C ASN A 559 -11.52 -6.26 34.19
N ASP A 560 -11.14 -6.91 35.31
CA ASP A 560 -10.93 -6.24 36.58
C ASP A 560 -9.70 -5.30 36.51
N TYR A 561 -8.64 -5.69 35.83
CA TYR A 561 -7.47 -4.84 35.61
C TYR A 561 -7.81 -3.62 34.70
N ILE A 562 -8.48 -3.83 33.57
CA ILE A 562 -8.96 -2.73 32.71
C ILE A 562 -10.02 -1.90 33.46
N LYS A 563 -10.98 -2.54 34.16
CA LYS A 563 -11.94 -1.84 35.01
C LYS A 563 -11.25 -1.04 36.11
N ARG A 564 -10.24 -1.59 36.78
CA ARG A 564 -9.47 -0.86 37.81
C ARG A 564 -8.67 0.27 37.22
N MET A 565 -8.12 0.09 36.01
CA MET A 565 -7.42 1.13 35.26
C MET A 565 -8.41 2.24 34.87
N VAL A 566 -9.55 1.88 34.27
CA VAL A 566 -10.65 2.79 33.92
C VAL A 566 -11.19 3.51 35.17
N ILE A 567 -11.41 2.79 36.29
CA ILE A 567 -11.85 3.38 37.56
C ILE A 567 -10.77 4.32 38.13
N LYS A 568 -9.49 3.96 38.00
CA LYS A 568 -8.38 4.82 38.45
C LYS A 568 -8.31 6.10 37.65
N PHE A 569 -8.59 6.06 36.35
CA PHE A 569 -8.69 7.24 35.49
C PHE A 569 -9.98 8.02 35.73
N ALA A 570 -11.12 7.34 35.85
CA ALA A 570 -12.40 7.98 36.17
C ALA A 570 -12.36 8.71 37.53
N LYS A 571 -11.67 8.16 38.54
CA LYS A 571 -11.44 8.83 39.81
C LYS A 571 -10.56 10.08 39.73
N LYS A 572 -9.83 10.24 38.59
CA LYS A 572 -9.07 11.45 38.28
C LYS A 572 -9.81 12.37 37.28
N ASN A 573 -11.13 12.16 37.09
CA ASN A 573 -11.98 12.86 36.12
C ASN A 573 -11.61 12.65 34.65
N TYR A 574 -10.95 11.54 34.28
CA TYR A 574 -10.70 11.21 32.90
C TYR A 574 -11.94 10.60 32.23
N LYS A 575 -12.30 11.10 31.03
CA LYS A 575 -13.34 10.47 30.19
C LYS A 575 -12.72 9.26 29.48
N VAL A 576 -13.06 8.06 29.90
CA VAL A 576 -12.59 6.83 29.29
C VAL A 576 -13.75 6.16 28.57
N SER A 577 -13.64 5.97 27.26
CA SER A 577 -14.56 5.16 26.47
C SER A 577 -13.95 3.79 26.26
N LEU A 578 -14.50 2.77 26.90
CA LEU A 578 -14.09 1.38 26.71
C LEU A 578 -14.96 0.76 25.62
N ILE A 579 -14.35 0.32 24.53
CA ILE A 579 -14.98 -0.47 23.48
C ILE A 579 -14.54 -1.90 23.70
N SER A 580 -15.44 -2.76 24.16
CA SER A 580 -15.16 -4.18 24.34
C SER A 580 -15.86 -4.99 23.26
N PHE A 581 -15.14 -5.89 22.63
CA PHE A 581 -15.66 -6.81 21.64
C PHE A 581 -15.80 -8.18 22.29
N CYS A 582 -17.01 -8.62 22.55
CA CYS A 582 -17.31 -9.90 23.20
C CYS A 582 -18.12 -10.82 22.28
N LYS A 583 -18.00 -12.13 22.51
CA LYS A 583 -18.77 -13.19 21.85
C LYS A 583 -20.28 -13.07 22.16
N PHE A 584 -21.13 -13.42 21.21
CA PHE A 584 -22.59 -13.59 21.46
C PHE A 584 -22.85 -14.85 22.33
N GLU A 585 -23.71 -14.72 23.32
CA GLU A 585 -23.97 -15.76 24.34
C GLU A 585 -24.82 -16.94 23.90
N GLU A 586 -25.30 -17.04 22.65
CA GLU A 586 -26.31 -18.04 22.30
C GLU A 586 -25.86 -19.23 21.42
N ASP A 587 -24.56 -19.34 21.02
CA ASP A 587 -24.10 -20.53 20.29
C ASP A 587 -22.69 -20.97 20.75
N GLU A 588 -22.63 -21.96 21.60
CA GLU A 588 -21.37 -22.51 22.13
C GLU A 588 -20.45 -23.19 21.10
N LYS A 589 -20.84 -23.27 19.82
CA LYS A 589 -20.10 -24.00 18.77
C LYS A 589 -19.62 -23.18 17.59
N ALA A 590 -19.88 -21.89 17.50
CA ALA A 590 -19.60 -21.12 16.30
C ALA A 590 -18.67 -19.94 16.54
N ILE A 591 -17.43 -20.06 16.08
CA ILE A 591 -16.48 -19.07 15.54
C ILE A 591 -15.81 -18.07 16.50
N PRO A 592 -14.45 -18.00 16.47
CA PRO A 592 -13.66 -17.11 17.32
C PRO A 592 -13.70 -15.61 16.95
N PHE A 593 -14.53 -15.15 16.00
CA PHE A 593 -14.45 -13.77 15.46
C PHE A 593 -15.77 -12.98 15.48
N ALA A 594 -16.67 -13.23 16.43
CA ALA A 594 -17.82 -12.33 16.60
C ALA A 594 -17.42 -11.10 17.44
N VAL A 595 -17.60 -9.91 16.88
CA VAL A 595 -17.27 -8.63 17.49
C VAL A 595 -18.50 -8.04 18.15
N ARG A 596 -18.48 -7.89 19.49
CA ARG A 596 -19.47 -7.08 20.22
C ARG A 596 -18.80 -5.80 20.71
N VAL A 597 -19.28 -4.66 20.21
CA VAL A 597 -18.85 -3.36 20.70
C VAL A 597 -19.70 -2.94 21.89
N VAL A 598 -19.10 -2.89 23.07
CA VAL A 598 -19.77 -2.33 24.27
C VAL A 598 -19.14 -0.98 24.57
N VAL A 599 -19.90 0.08 24.41
CA VAL A 599 -19.48 1.44 24.75
C VAL A 599 -20.01 1.77 26.14
N TYR A 600 -19.14 2.03 27.07
CA TYR A 600 -19.52 2.54 28.39
C TYR A 600 -19.40 4.06 28.39
N ASP A 601 -20.53 4.76 28.32
CA ASP A 601 -20.61 6.20 28.53
C ASP A 601 -20.73 6.51 30.01
N ASN A 602 -19.87 7.40 30.50
CA ASN A 602 -19.93 8.00 31.82
C ASN A 602 -20.20 7.01 32.98
N PHE A 603 -19.14 6.41 33.52
CA PHE A 603 -19.23 5.80 34.84
C PHE A 603 -19.48 6.88 35.89
N HIS A 604 -20.74 7.17 36.19
CA HIS A 604 -21.10 7.69 37.50
C HIS A 604 -20.83 6.58 38.50
N VAL A 605 -19.69 6.64 39.17
CA VAL A 605 -19.44 5.83 40.36
C VAL A 605 -20.39 6.35 41.43
N SER A 606 -21.63 5.84 41.47
CA SER A 606 -22.43 5.96 42.68
C SER A 606 -21.72 5.16 43.78
N ASN A 607 -21.55 5.77 44.93
CA ASN A 607 -20.92 5.12 46.11
C ASN A 607 -21.62 3.83 46.58
N ASN A 608 -22.67 3.38 45.88
CA ASN A 608 -23.45 2.18 46.22
C ASN A 608 -22.99 0.88 45.57
N CYS A 609 -21.94 0.90 44.72
CA CYS A 609 -21.37 -0.32 44.13
C CYS A 609 -20.16 -0.88 44.90
N ILE A 610 -19.85 -0.35 46.10
CA ILE A 610 -18.88 -0.91 47.03
C ILE A 610 -19.66 -1.63 48.13
N GLY A 611 -20.50 -2.57 47.76
CA GLY A 611 -21.26 -3.39 48.68
C GLY A 611 -21.16 -4.86 48.28
N SER A 612 -20.25 -5.54 48.93
CA SER A 612 -20.28 -6.97 49.27
C SER A 612 -20.62 -8.00 48.17
N LYS A 613 -19.61 -8.77 47.71
CA LYS A 613 -19.56 -10.19 48.06
C LYS A 613 -18.18 -10.76 47.72
N TYR A 614 -17.39 -10.90 48.74
CA TYR A 614 -16.37 -11.95 48.83
C TYR A 614 -17.11 -13.27 49.02
N TYR A 615 -16.86 -14.22 48.14
CA TYR A 615 -16.51 -15.61 48.51
C TYR A 615 -15.95 -16.22 47.22
#